data_09e54e087c5eddb05b5fbf7d846f761f
#
_entry.id   09e54e087c5eddb05b5fbf7d846f761f
#
_cell.length_a   1.000
_cell.length_b   1.000
_cell.length_c   1.000
_cell.angle_alpha   90.00
_cell.angle_beta   90.00
_cell.angle_gamma   90.00
#
_symmetry.space_group_name_H-M   'P 1'
#
loop_
_entity.id
_entity.type
_entity.pdbx_description
1 polymer ?
#
loop_
_entity_poly.entity_id
_entity_poly.type
_entity_poly.pdbx_seq_one_letter_code
_entity_poly.pdbx_strand_id
1 'polypeptide(L)'
;GYQGAMFPWESDDTGEEATPTWALTGIFEQHITADVSIAFWNYFAMTQNQSWLRNEWEVLKQTANFWVSRAVENADGSYSIHNVVGADEYAQHVDDNAFTNASAIESLKNTIKAAKILNEKVNEEWIKVSEKLVIHKENGITQNYKGYKGQMIKQADVNLLAYPLHIITDKEQIKKDLEYYADKIDKKDGPAMASGVLSVLYARLGDRDKAYEYFVKSYLPNSRPPFGVFSESANSNNPYFATGSK
;
A
#
# COMPACT_ATOMS: atom_id res chain seq x y z
N GLY A 1 -17.99 13.46 9.43
CA GLY A 1 -16.63 12.93 9.32
C GLY A 1 -16.62 11.42 9.58
N TYR A 2 -15.49 10.78 9.36
CA TYR A 2 -15.31 9.37 9.63
C TYR A 2 -15.11 9.12 11.13
N GLN A 3 -15.35 7.89 11.57
CA GLN A 3 -15.08 7.45 12.95
C GLN A 3 -13.66 6.85 13.04
N GLY A 4 -13.14 6.73 14.26
CA GLY A 4 -11.82 6.17 14.49
C GLY A 4 -10.69 7.18 14.27
N ALA A 5 -9.49 6.68 13.96
CA ALA A 5 -8.30 7.50 13.75
C ALA A 5 -7.75 7.31 12.33
N MET A 6 -7.43 8.41 11.68
CA MET A 6 -6.72 8.48 10.41
C MET A 6 -5.37 9.15 10.64
N PHE A 7 -4.32 8.63 9.99
CA PHE A 7 -3.01 9.24 9.99
C PHE A 7 -2.86 10.18 8.78
N PRO A 8 -2.10 11.30 8.90
CA PRO A 8 -1.81 12.19 7.79
C PRO A 8 -0.91 11.50 6.75
N TRP A 9 -0.97 11.97 5.50
CA TRP A 9 -0.06 11.50 4.45
C TRP A 9 1.38 11.92 4.74
N GLU A 10 1.61 13.23 4.94
CA GLU A 10 2.89 13.76 5.42
C GLU A 10 2.71 14.36 6.80
N SER A 11 3.35 13.77 7.79
CA SER A 11 3.32 14.26 9.17
C SER A 11 4.49 15.21 9.40
N ASP A 12 4.22 16.39 9.98
CA ASP A 12 5.25 17.27 10.50
C ASP A 12 5.68 16.86 11.93
N ASP A 13 6.42 17.73 12.61
CA ASP A 13 6.90 17.51 13.98
C ASP A 13 5.77 17.53 15.03
N THR A 14 4.60 18.05 14.69
CA THR A 14 3.41 18.06 15.55
C THR A 14 2.49 16.85 15.31
N GLY A 15 2.70 16.10 14.24
CA GLY A 15 1.84 15.01 13.80
C GLY A 15 0.64 15.47 12.98
N GLU A 16 0.59 16.74 12.59
CA GLU A 16 -0.44 17.30 11.72
C GLU A 16 -0.12 17.07 10.24
N GLU A 17 -1.15 17.10 9.39
CA GLU A 17 -0.99 16.97 7.94
C GLU A 17 -0.23 18.15 7.35
N ALA A 18 0.94 17.88 6.77
CA ALA A 18 1.87 18.86 6.21
C ALA A 18 1.97 18.81 4.67
N THR A 19 1.23 17.93 4.03
CA THR A 19 1.21 17.84 2.56
C THR A 19 0.79 19.18 1.95
N PRO A 20 1.51 19.68 0.95
CA PRO A 20 1.12 20.93 0.29
C PRO A 20 -0.31 20.89 -0.23
N THR A 21 -1.07 21.96 -0.05
CA THR A 21 -2.51 22.01 -0.36
C THR A 21 -2.85 21.78 -1.85
N TRP A 22 -1.87 21.92 -2.74
CA TRP A 22 -2.03 21.60 -4.15
C TRP A 22 -1.91 20.09 -4.45
N ALA A 23 -1.33 19.31 -3.53
CA ALA A 23 -1.17 17.88 -3.69
C ALA A 23 -2.38 17.15 -3.12
N LEU A 24 -3.10 16.43 -3.98
CA LEU A 24 -4.32 15.71 -3.59
C LEU A 24 -4.04 14.51 -2.66
N THR A 25 -2.81 14.08 -2.57
CA THR A 25 -2.36 12.97 -1.70
C THR A 25 -2.70 13.24 -0.23
N GLY A 26 -2.47 14.45 0.29
CA GLY A 26 -2.77 14.79 1.68
C GLY A 26 -4.21 14.52 2.12
N ILE A 27 -5.16 14.68 1.20
CA ILE A 27 -6.58 14.49 1.49
C ILE A 27 -7.05 13.07 1.13
N PHE A 28 -6.59 12.52 0.00
CA PHE A 28 -7.19 11.35 -0.62
C PHE A 28 -6.32 10.10 -0.58
N GLU A 29 -5.02 10.19 -0.26
CA GLU A 29 -4.15 9.04 -0.15
C GLU A 29 -4.15 8.49 1.29
N GLN A 30 -5.18 7.70 1.58
CA GLN A 30 -5.52 7.30 2.95
C GLN A 30 -4.92 5.96 3.38
N HIS A 31 -4.26 5.23 2.47
CA HIS A 31 -3.66 3.94 2.79
C HIS A 31 -2.57 4.03 3.87
N ILE A 32 -1.96 5.22 4.08
CA ILE A 32 -1.00 5.47 5.17
C ILE A 32 -1.56 5.05 6.54
N THR A 33 -2.87 5.21 6.75
CA THR A 33 -3.53 4.78 7.98
C THR A 33 -3.42 3.26 8.18
N ALA A 34 -3.53 2.48 7.10
CA ALA A 34 -3.30 1.04 7.16
C ALA A 34 -1.81 0.71 7.31
N ASP A 35 -0.93 1.43 6.61
CA ASP A 35 0.51 1.19 6.65
C ASP A 35 1.05 1.35 8.08
N VAL A 36 0.59 2.35 8.82
CA VAL A 36 0.92 2.53 10.24
C VAL A 36 0.46 1.31 11.05
N SER A 37 -0.80 0.89 10.92
CA SER A 37 -1.31 -0.25 11.69
C SER A 37 -0.61 -1.57 11.33
N ILE A 38 -0.27 -1.76 10.05
CA ILE A 38 0.50 -2.91 9.57
C ILE A 38 1.92 -2.90 10.18
N ALA A 39 2.57 -1.73 10.28
CA ALA A 39 3.88 -1.61 10.93
C ALA A 39 3.81 -1.98 12.41
N PHE A 40 2.78 -1.55 13.14
CA PHE A 40 2.53 -1.95 14.53
C PHE A 40 2.35 -3.46 14.66
N TRP A 41 1.54 -4.06 13.79
CA TRP A 41 1.37 -5.51 13.77
C TRP A 41 2.68 -6.25 13.47
N ASN A 42 3.47 -5.78 12.50
CA ASN A 42 4.76 -6.39 12.14
C ASN A 42 5.75 -6.33 13.30
N TYR A 43 5.81 -5.22 14.03
CA TYR A 43 6.63 -5.12 15.24
C TYR A 43 6.21 -6.15 16.28
N PHE A 44 4.90 -6.27 16.55
CA PHE A 44 4.41 -7.31 17.45
C PHE A 44 4.72 -8.72 16.94
N ALA A 45 4.52 -9.00 15.66
CA ALA A 45 4.78 -10.31 15.08
C ALA A 45 6.25 -10.75 15.24
N MET A 46 7.18 -9.80 15.17
CA MET A 46 8.61 -10.05 15.36
C MET A 46 9.00 -10.19 16.83
N THR A 47 8.45 -9.38 17.71
CA THR A 47 8.86 -9.30 19.12
C THR A 47 8.07 -10.20 20.05
N GLN A 48 6.83 -10.56 19.66
CA GLN A 48 5.85 -11.30 20.49
C GLN A 48 5.57 -10.63 21.85
N ASN A 49 5.80 -9.30 21.95
CA ASN A 49 5.63 -8.53 23.16
C ASN A 49 4.17 -8.16 23.39
N GLN A 50 3.44 -8.99 24.14
CA GLN A 50 2.01 -8.76 24.42
C GLN A 50 1.76 -7.50 25.26
N SER A 51 2.69 -7.11 26.14
CA SER A 51 2.54 -5.88 26.92
C SER A 51 2.60 -4.65 26.02
N TRP A 52 3.51 -4.65 25.05
CA TRP A 52 3.57 -3.61 24.03
C TRP A 52 2.30 -3.61 23.19
N LEU A 53 1.84 -4.76 22.68
CA LEU A 53 0.62 -4.85 21.89
C LEU A 53 -0.60 -4.30 22.65
N ARG A 54 -0.68 -4.54 23.97
CA ARG A 54 -1.76 -4.01 24.80
C ARG A 54 -1.69 -2.49 24.94
N ASN A 55 -0.50 -1.93 25.07
CA ASN A 55 -0.32 -0.48 25.14
C ASN A 55 -0.74 0.21 23.84
N GLU A 56 -0.43 -0.43 22.70
CA GLU A 56 -0.70 0.12 21.37
C GLU A 56 -2.05 -0.33 20.79
N TRP A 57 -2.86 -1.04 21.58
CA TRP A 57 -4.15 -1.58 21.13
C TRP A 57 -5.09 -0.53 20.54
N GLU A 58 -5.14 0.65 21.15
CA GLU A 58 -6.03 1.72 20.67
C GLU A 58 -5.65 2.20 19.26
N VAL A 59 -4.37 2.19 18.88
CA VAL A 59 -3.96 2.53 17.50
C VAL A 59 -4.57 1.54 16.51
N LEU A 60 -4.41 0.25 16.75
CA LEU A 60 -4.96 -0.80 15.88
C LEU A 60 -6.49 -0.74 15.83
N LYS A 61 -7.14 -0.57 16.97
CA LYS A 61 -8.60 -0.50 17.08
C LYS A 61 -9.18 0.72 16.37
N GLN A 62 -8.58 1.89 16.54
CA GLN A 62 -9.11 3.13 15.98
C GLN A 62 -8.84 3.23 14.48
N THR A 63 -7.73 2.73 13.99
CA THR A 63 -7.50 2.63 12.54
C THR A 63 -8.47 1.63 11.87
N ALA A 64 -8.78 0.51 12.53
CA ALA A 64 -9.81 -0.41 12.04
C ALA A 64 -11.21 0.23 12.01
N ASN A 65 -11.58 1.02 13.03
CA ASN A 65 -12.83 1.76 13.05
C ASN A 65 -12.89 2.80 11.92
N PHE A 66 -11.77 3.45 11.60
CA PHE A 66 -11.69 4.34 10.45
C PHE A 66 -12.05 3.61 9.16
N TRP A 67 -11.44 2.45 8.88
CA TRP A 67 -11.69 1.69 7.66
C TRP A 67 -13.13 1.22 7.54
N VAL A 68 -13.75 0.77 8.63
CA VAL A 68 -15.18 0.43 8.63
C VAL A 68 -16.04 1.64 8.30
N SER A 69 -15.76 2.80 8.93
CA SER A 69 -16.54 4.01 8.68
C SER A 69 -16.31 4.61 7.29
N ARG A 70 -15.18 4.26 6.65
CA ARG A 70 -14.78 4.72 5.32
C ARG A 70 -15.38 3.87 4.19
N ALA A 71 -15.61 2.59 4.47
CA ALA A 71 -16.19 1.64 3.52
C ALA A 71 -17.69 1.88 3.35
N VAL A 72 -18.16 1.74 2.13
CA VAL A 72 -19.58 1.89 1.76
C VAL A 72 -20.11 0.53 1.29
N GLU A 73 -21.21 0.07 1.89
CA GLU A 73 -21.86 -1.18 1.48
C GLU A 73 -22.58 -1.01 0.13
N ASN A 74 -22.30 -1.92 -0.79
CA ASN A 74 -22.91 -1.99 -2.11
C ASN A 74 -24.23 -2.77 -2.05
N ALA A 75 -25.07 -2.63 -3.08
CA ALA A 75 -26.36 -3.33 -3.16
C ALA A 75 -26.23 -4.88 -3.18
N ASP A 76 -25.07 -5.40 -3.56
CA ASP A 76 -24.76 -6.85 -3.55
C ASP A 76 -24.16 -7.34 -2.23
N GLY A 77 -24.02 -6.45 -1.24
CA GLY A 77 -23.46 -6.73 0.07
C GLY A 77 -21.93 -6.78 0.10
N SER A 78 -21.24 -6.42 -0.98
CA SER A 78 -19.80 -6.10 -0.98
C SER A 78 -19.55 -4.70 -0.44
N TYR A 79 -18.28 -4.33 -0.25
CA TYR A 79 -17.90 -2.99 0.22
C TYR A 79 -16.94 -2.31 -0.74
N SER A 80 -17.08 -1.01 -0.89
CA SER A 80 -16.24 -0.13 -1.72
C SER A 80 -15.64 1.01 -0.91
N ILE A 81 -14.46 1.48 -1.32
CA ILE A 81 -13.89 2.76 -0.88
C ILE A 81 -13.82 3.67 -2.11
N HIS A 82 -14.55 4.79 -2.03
CA HIS A 82 -14.68 5.74 -3.12
C HIS A 82 -13.73 6.92 -2.96
N ASN A 83 -13.38 7.55 -4.09
CA ASN A 83 -12.72 8.85 -4.13
C ASN A 83 -11.41 8.87 -3.33
N VAL A 84 -10.45 8.09 -3.78
CA VAL A 84 -9.10 7.99 -3.21
C VAL A 84 -8.02 8.28 -4.25
N VAL A 85 -6.81 8.51 -3.76
CA VAL A 85 -5.55 8.35 -4.46
C VAL A 85 -4.88 7.10 -3.89
N GLY A 86 -4.40 6.21 -4.75
CA GLY A 86 -3.65 5.03 -4.33
C GLY A 86 -2.14 5.27 -4.37
N ALA A 87 -1.35 4.19 -4.25
CA ALA A 87 0.10 4.29 -4.44
C ALA A 87 0.46 4.80 -5.85
N ASP A 88 -0.37 4.51 -6.85
CA ASP A 88 -0.31 5.17 -8.16
C ASP A 88 -0.93 6.57 -8.08
N GLU A 89 -0.16 7.57 -7.71
CA GLU A 89 -0.61 8.95 -7.55
C GLU A 89 -1.04 9.64 -8.87
N TYR A 90 -0.81 9.02 -10.05
CA TYR A 90 -1.39 9.50 -11.31
C TYR A 90 -2.90 9.25 -11.38
N ALA A 91 -3.40 8.27 -10.62
CA ALA A 91 -4.81 7.93 -10.52
C ALA A 91 -5.49 8.68 -9.38
N GLN A 92 -6.05 9.84 -9.68
CA GLN A 92 -6.69 10.71 -8.68
C GLN A 92 -8.22 10.55 -8.73
N HIS A 93 -8.88 10.66 -7.57
CA HIS A 93 -10.33 10.56 -7.43
C HIS A 93 -10.92 9.25 -7.98
N VAL A 94 -10.23 8.14 -7.73
CA VAL A 94 -10.66 6.82 -8.18
C VAL A 94 -11.44 6.07 -7.11
N ASP A 95 -12.25 5.10 -7.55
CA ASP A 95 -12.97 4.20 -6.68
C ASP A 95 -12.28 2.84 -6.64
N ASP A 96 -12.31 2.19 -5.49
CA ASP A 96 -11.80 0.85 -5.28
C ASP A 96 -10.37 0.67 -5.79
N ASN A 97 -9.47 1.59 -5.40
CA ASN A 97 -8.05 1.39 -5.66
C ASN A 97 -7.57 0.11 -4.96
N ALA A 98 -6.88 -0.74 -5.72
CA ALA A 98 -6.50 -2.07 -5.27
C ALA A 98 -5.60 -2.06 -4.04
N PHE A 99 -4.58 -1.19 -4.03
CA PHE A 99 -3.66 -1.10 -2.89
C PHE A 99 -4.34 -0.52 -1.65
N THR A 100 -5.15 0.53 -1.79
CA THR A 100 -5.92 1.10 -0.67
C THR A 100 -6.84 0.04 -0.05
N ASN A 101 -7.60 -0.68 -0.87
CA ASN A 101 -8.52 -1.71 -0.39
C ASN A 101 -7.77 -2.89 0.23
N ALA A 102 -6.67 -3.34 -0.38
CA ALA A 102 -5.83 -4.41 0.16
C ALA A 102 -5.18 -4.04 1.50
N SER A 103 -4.69 -2.81 1.63
CA SER A 103 -4.09 -2.30 2.87
C SER A 103 -5.14 -2.23 3.99
N ALA A 104 -6.35 -1.75 3.68
CA ALA A 104 -7.47 -1.75 4.62
C ALA A 104 -7.84 -3.17 5.08
N ILE A 105 -7.92 -4.14 4.14
CA ILE A 105 -8.16 -5.56 4.45
C ILE A 105 -7.10 -6.11 5.41
N GLU A 106 -5.82 -5.85 5.14
CA GLU A 106 -4.72 -6.35 5.98
C GLU A 106 -4.73 -5.69 7.36
N SER A 107 -4.95 -4.38 7.43
CA SER A 107 -5.12 -3.64 8.69
C SER A 107 -6.24 -4.23 9.55
N LEU A 108 -7.43 -4.45 8.98
CA LEU A 108 -8.58 -5.04 9.67
C LEU A 108 -8.27 -6.47 10.15
N LYS A 109 -7.69 -7.33 9.31
CA LYS A 109 -7.32 -8.69 9.67
C LYS A 109 -6.31 -8.74 10.81
N ASN A 110 -5.31 -7.86 10.81
CA ASN A 110 -4.30 -7.78 11.85
C ASN A 110 -4.89 -7.28 13.16
N THR A 111 -5.80 -6.30 13.11
CA THR A 111 -6.55 -5.85 14.30
C THR A 111 -7.42 -6.97 14.89
N ILE A 112 -8.09 -7.78 14.07
CA ILE A 112 -8.87 -8.94 14.51
C ILE A 112 -7.96 -9.97 15.22
N LYS A 113 -6.77 -10.24 14.67
CA LYS A 113 -5.78 -11.14 15.29
C LYS A 113 -5.31 -10.59 16.63
N ALA A 114 -4.99 -9.29 16.69
CA ALA A 114 -4.56 -8.61 17.91
C ALA A 114 -5.66 -8.66 18.99
N ALA A 115 -6.91 -8.38 18.64
CA ALA A 115 -8.05 -8.50 19.55
C ALA A 115 -8.14 -9.89 20.20
N LYS A 116 -8.01 -10.95 19.40
CA LYS A 116 -8.04 -12.34 19.89
C LYS A 116 -6.89 -12.63 20.87
N ILE A 117 -5.68 -12.17 20.56
CA ILE A 117 -4.49 -12.36 21.43
C ILE A 117 -4.67 -11.63 22.75
N LEU A 118 -5.25 -10.44 22.71
CA LEU A 118 -5.47 -9.60 23.89
C LEU A 118 -6.75 -9.95 24.69
N ASN A 119 -7.55 -10.91 24.20
CA ASN A 119 -8.90 -11.22 24.72
C ASN A 119 -9.84 -9.99 24.68
N GLU A 120 -9.68 -9.14 23.68
CA GLU A 120 -10.56 -8.00 23.43
C GLU A 120 -11.74 -8.43 22.54
N LYS A 121 -12.85 -7.67 22.63
CA LYS A 121 -14.02 -7.94 21.78
C LYS A 121 -13.72 -7.60 20.32
N VAL A 122 -13.86 -8.58 19.43
CA VAL A 122 -13.81 -8.37 17.98
C VAL A 122 -15.10 -7.70 17.52
N ASN A 123 -14.99 -6.62 16.76
CA ASN A 123 -16.13 -5.98 16.10
C ASN A 123 -16.50 -6.78 14.84
N GLU A 124 -17.77 -7.16 14.72
CA GLU A 124 -18.27 -7.93 13.55
C GLU A 124 -18.12 -7.15 12.22
N GLU A 125 -18.22 -5.83 12.27
CA GLU A 125 -18.03 -5.00 11.07
C GLU A 125 -16.58 -5.05 10.55
N TRP A 126 -15.56 -5.22 11.43
CA TRP A 126 -14.19 -5.45 10.97
C TRP A 126 -14.07 -6.73 10.13
N ILE A 127 -14.80 -7.79 10.55
CA ILE A 127 -14.81 -9.06 9.82
C ILE A 127 -15.50 -8.86 8.46
N LYS A 128 -16.73 -8.33 8.46
CA LYS A 128 -17.52 -8.13 7.25
C LYS A 128 -16.80 -7.30 6.21
N VAL A 129 -16.25 -6.15 6.60
CA VAL A 129 -15.53 -5.26 5.67
C VAL A 129 -14.26 -5.96 5.16
N SER A 130 -13.47 -6.60 6.03
CA SER A 130 -12.24 -7.28 5.61
C SER A 130 -12.45 -8.44 4.63
N GLU A 131 -13.62 -9.09 4.69
CA GLU A 131 -13.95 -10.22 3.82
C GLU A 131 -14.61 -9.79 2.50
N LYS A 132 -15.24 -8.61 2.47
CA LYS A 132 -16.11 -8.19 1.38
C LYS A 132 -15.68 -6.92 0.66
N LEU A 133 -14.60 -6.29 1.09
CA LEU A 133 -14.03 -5.13 0.39
C LEU A 133 -13.50 -5.58 -0.98
N VAL A 134 -13.93 -4.89 -2.04
CA VAL A 134 -13.70 -5.36 -3.41
C VAL A 134 -12.28 -5.09 -3.90
N ILE A 135 -11.73 -6.04 -4.64
CA ILE A 135 -10.55 -5.89 -5.49
C ILE A 135 -10.96 -6.37 -6.88
N HIS A 136 -11.01 -5.44 -7.83
CA HIS A 136 -11.51 -5.73 -9.17
C HIS A 136 -10.52 -6.55 -9.99
N LYS A 137 -11.08 -7.45 -10.83
CA LYS A 137 -10.33 -8.18 -11.87
C LYS A 137 -11.05 -8.07 -13.20
N GLU A 138 -10.28 -7.86 -14.27
CA GLU A 138 -10.79 -7.88 -15.63
C GLU A 138 -9.80 -8.63 -16.53
N ASN A 139 -10.29 -9.57 -17.34
CA ASN A 139 -9.48 -10.41 -18.23
C ASN A 139 -8.32 -11.16 -17.51
N GLY A 140 -8.53 -11.54 -16.26
CA GLY A 140 -7.53 -12.24 -15.45
C GLY A 140 -6.43 -11.36 -14.87
N ILE A 141 -6.51 -10.04 -15.02
CA ILE A 141 -5.60 -9.05 -14.46
C ILE A 141 -6.29 -8.32 -13.31
N THR A 142 -5.60 -8.19 -12.18
CA THR A 142 -6.06 -7.36 -11.07
C THR A 142 -6.01 -5.89 -11.50
N GLN A 143 -7.12 -5.17 -11.33
CA GLN A 143 -7.23 -3.78 -11.77
C GLN A 143 -6.65 -2.83 -10.73
N ASN A 144 -5.97 -1.78 -11.18
CA ASN A 144 -5.45 -0.72 -10.29
C ASN A 144 -6.59 -0.03 -9.52
N TYR A 145 -7.70 0.22 -10.20
CA TYR A 145 -8.93 0.76 -9.62
C TYR A 145 -10.13 0.37 -10.48
N LYS A 146 -11.33 0.63 -10.02
CA LYS A 146 -12.56 0.36 -10.78
C LYS A 146 -12.56 1.12 -12.10
N GLY A 147 -12.57 0.38 -13.20
CA GLY A 147 -12.62 0.96 -14.56
C GLY A 147 -11.26 1.36 -15.12
N TYR A 148 -10.14 0.92 -14.55
CA TYR A 148 -8.79 1.09 -15.09
C TYR A 148 -8.70 0.57 -16.54
N LYS A 149 -8.03 1.32 -17.43
CA LYS A 149 -7.95 1.00 -18.87
C LYS A 149 -6.52 0.76 -19.37
N GLY A 150 -5.58 0.51 -18.47
CA GLY A 150 -4.20 0.20 -18.81
C GLY A 150 -3.31 1.43 -19.04
N GLN A 151 -3.67 2.56 -18.48
CA GLN A 151 -2.86 3.77 -18.51
C GLN A 151 -1.50 3.55 -17.81
N MET A 152 -0.55 4.42 -18.14
CA MET A 152 0.72 4.51 -17.41
C MET A 152 0.45 4.85 -15.93
N ILE A 153 1.20 4.24 -15.05
CA ILE A 153 1.15 4.44 -13.60
C ILE A 153 2.45 5.07 -13.11
N LYS A 154 2.39 5.88 -12.05
CA LYS A 154 3.58 6.51 -11.46
C LYS A 154 4.52 5.45 -10.90
N GLN A 155 3.97 4.49 -10.19
CA GLN A 155 4.71 3.48 -9.44
C GLN A 155 3.89 2.20 -9.22
N ALA A 156 4.53 1.17 -8.63
CA ALA A 156 3.84 -0.06 -8.27
C ALA A 156 2.66 0.23 -7.33
N ASP A 157 1.51 -0.33 -7.64
CA ASP A 157 0.27 -0.30 -6.86
C ASP A 157 -0.25 -1.74 -6.71
N VAL A 158 -0.83 -2.33 -7.76
CA VAL A 158 -1.30 -3.72 -7.74
C VAL A 158 -0.22 -4.72 -7.33
N ASN A 159 1.03 -4.51 -7.71
CA ASN A 159 2.14 -5.39 -7.34
C ASN A 159 2.40 -5.42 -5.83
N LEU A 160 2.01 -4.36 -5.11
CA LEU A 160 2.10 -4.29 -3.65
C LEU A 160 1.16 -5.28 -2.95
N LEU A 161 0.12 -5.74 -3.60
CA LEU A 161 -0.78 -6.76 -3.07
C LEU A 161 -0.09 -8.12 -2.90
N ALA A 162 0.92 -8.40 -3.74
CA ALA A 162 1.73 -9.62 -3.65
C ALA A 162 2.95 -9.44 -2.74
N TYR A 163 3.55 -8.26 -2.75
CA TYR A 163 4.62 -7.85 -1.84
C TYR A 163 4.56 -6.34 -1.60
N PRO A 164 4.46 -5.83 -0.34
CA PRO A 164 4.62 -6.60 0.91
C PRO A 164 3.34 -7.21 1.50
N LEU A 165 2.12 -6.93 0.99
CA LEU A 165 0.87 -7.24 1.69
C LEU A 165 0.50 -8.73 1.74
N HIS A 166 0.99 -9.56 0.81
CA HIS A 166 0.64 -10.98 0.71
C HIS A 166 -0.87 -11.28 0.58
N ILE A 167 -1.64 -10.33 0.06
CA ILE A 167 -3.07 -10.51 -0.26
C ILE A 167 -3.23 -11.41 -1.49
N ILE A 168 -2.37 -11.24 -2.50
CA ILE A 168 -2.28 -12.13 -3.65
C ILE A 168 -1.10 -13.07 -3.44
N THR A 169 -1.38 -14.38 -3.30
CA THR A 169 -0.37 -15.41 -3.04
C THR A 169 -0.26 -16.44 -4.17
N ASP A 170 -1.23 -16.49 -5.08
CA ASP A 170 -1.20 -17.35 -6.25
C ASP A 170 -0.11 -16.91 -7.23
N LYS A 171 0.84 -17.79 -7.51
CA LYS A 171 2.02 -17.48 -8.34
C LYS A 171 1.66 -17.12 -9.77
N GLU A 172 0.64 -17.74 -10.35
CA GLU A 172 0.22 -17.44 -11.72
C GLU A 172 -0.45 -16.08 -11.80
N GLN A 173 -1.24 -15.71 -10.79
CA GLN A 173 -1.81 -14.37 -10.71
C GLN A 173 -0.72 -13.31 -10.49
N ILE A 174 0.21 -13.57 -9.57
CA ILE A 174 1.36 -12.67 -9.34
C ILE A 174 2.13 -12.43 -10.63
N LYS A 175 2.41 -13.51 -11.38
CA LYS A 175 3.14 -13.41 -12.65
C LYS A 175 2.38 -12.57 -13.68
N LYS A 176 1.09 -12.82 -13.85
CA LYS A 176 0.24 -12.06 -14.78
C LYS A 176 0.21 -10.57 -14.44
N ASP A 177 -0.04 -10.23 -13.18
CA ASP A 177 -0.10 -8.84 -12.73
C ASP A 177 1.29 -8.18 -12.86
N LEU A 178 2.35 -8.89 -12.49
CA LEU A 178 3.72 -8.39 -12.57
C LEU A 178 4.11 -8.06 -14.03
N GLU A 179 3.88 -8.98 -14.97
CA GLU A 179 4.19 -8.79 -16.38
C GLU A 179 3.32 -7.67 -17.00
N TYR A 180 2.05 -7.56 -16.57
CA TYR A 180 1.16 -6.53 -17.08
C TYR A 180 1.56 -5.12 -16.63
N TYR A 181 1.95 -4.94 -15.37
CA TYR A 181 2.23 -3.61 -14.80
C TYR A 181 3.69 -3.18 -14.98
N ALA A 182 4.66 -4.09 -15.13
CA ALA A 182 6.08 -3.76 -15.22
C ALA A 182 6.41 -2.74 -16.33
N ASP A 183 5.73 -2.82 -17.46
CA ASP A 183 5.92 -1.90 -18.58
C ASP A 183 5.08 -0.62 -18.52
N LYS A 184 4.15 -0.53 -17.56
CA LYS A 184 3.28 0.63 -17.37
C LYS A 184 3.82 1.63 -16.37
N ILE A 185 4.78 1.24 -15.54
CA ILE A 185 5.43 2.12 -14.57
C ILE A 185 6.23 3.18 -15.30
N ASP A 186 6.04 4.44 -14.90
CA ASP A 186 6.81 5.56 -15.46
C ASP A 186 8.31 5.39 -15.16
N LYS A 187 9.10 5.25 -16.23
CA LYS A 187 10.55 5.00 -16.13
C LYS A 187 11.37 6.26 -15.90
N LYS A 188 10.77 7.45 -16.05
CA LYS A 188 11.45 8.74 -15.91
C LYS A 188 11.15 9.40 -14.58
N ASP A 189 9.87 9.54 -14.28
CA ASP A 189 9.38 10.27 -13.13
C ASP A 189 8.87 9.36 -12.00
N GLY A 190 8.75 8.05 -12.27
CA GLY A 190 8.44 7.05 -11.26
C GLY A 190 9.57 6.86 -10.24
N PRO A 191 9.23 6.65 -8.95
CA PRO A 191 10.22 6.45 -7.91
C PRO A 191 10.91 5.08 -8.02
N ALA A 192 12.15 5.00 -7.56
CA ALA A 192 12.99 3.80 -7.60
C ALA A 192 12.38 2.59 -6.88
N MET A 193 11.54 2.81 -5.88
CA MET A 193 10.94 1.76 -5.07
C MET A 193 10.11 0.75 -5.88
N ALA A 194 9.47 1.18 -6.97
CA ALA A 194 8.75 0.27 -7.85
C ALA A 194 9.66 -0.84 -8.39
N SER A 195 10.89 -0.49 -8.83
CA SER A 195 11.88 -1.47 -9.28
C SER A 195 12.30 -2.43 -8.15
N GLY A 196 12.40 -1.96 -6.90
CA GLY A 196 12.66 -2.81 -5.74
C GLY A 196 11.56 -3.87 -5.53
N VAL A 197 10.31 -3.46 -5.60
CA VAL A 197 9.14 -4.37 -5.49
C VAL A 197 9.17 -5.43 -6.61
N LEU A 198 9.39 -5.00 -7.87
CA LEU A 198 9.45 -5.91 -9.01
C LEU A 198 10.62 -6.90 -8.88
N SER A 199 11.79 -6.45 -8.41
CA SER A 199 12.94 -7.32 -8.14
C SER A 199 12.60 -8.46 -7.18
N VAL A 200 11.95 -8.13 -6.04
CA VAL A 200 11.52 -9.13 -5.06
C VAL A 200 10.53 -10.13 -5.67
N LEU A 201 9.56 -9.64 -6.44
CA LEU A 201 8.55 -10.50 -7.05
C LEU A 201 9.14 -11.44 -8.12
N TYR A 202 10.02 -10.94 -8.99
CA TYR A 202 10.73 -11.80 -9.95
C TYR A 202 11.61 -12.86 -9.25
N ALA A 203 12.31 -12.48 -8.16
CA ALA A 203 13.08 -13.42 -7.36
C ALA A 203 12.20 -14.54 -6.76
N ARG A 204 11.02 -14.19 -6.22
CA ARG A 204 10.05 -15.16 -5.67
C ARG A 204 9.46 -16.08 -6.73
N LEU A 205 9.35 -15.62 -7.97
CA LEU A 205 8.93 -16.42 -9.11
C LEU A 205 10.05 -17.27 -9.71
N GLY A 206 11.32 -17.08 -9.29
CA GLY A 206 12.49 -17.81 -9.74
C GLY A 206 13.17 -17.23 -10.99
N ASP A 207 12.73 -16.07 -11.49
CA ASP A 207 13.35 -15.35 -12.60
C ASP A 207 14.52 -14.48 -12.08
N ARG A 208 15.69 -15.10 -12.00
CA ARG A 208 16.90 -14.48 -11.44
C ARG A 208 17.41 -13.32 -12.28
N ASP A 209 17.30 -13.42 -13.59
CA ASP A 209 17.85 -12.41 -14.50
C ASP A 209 17.03 -11.11 -14.40
N LYS A 210 15.71 -11.21 -14.45
CA LYS A 210 14.84 -10.06 -14.22
C LYS A 210 14.93 -9.53 -12.79
N ALA A 211 15.04 -10.39 -11.80
CA ALA A 211 15.25 -9.96 -10.42
C ALA A 211 16.49 -9.09 -10.28
N TYR A 212 17.61 -9.52 -10.86
CA TYR A 212 18.85 -8.74 -10.84
C TYR A 212 18.75 -7.44 -11.66
N GLU A 213 18.14 -7.50 -12.85
CA GLU A 213 17.91 -6.32 -13.67
C GLU A 213 17.12 -5.24 -12.89
N TYR A 214 16.03 -5.61 -12.27
CA TYR A 214 15.21 -4.68 -11.48
C TYR A 214 15.88 -4.26 -10.18
N PHE A 215 16.69 -5.12 -9.56
CA PHE A 215 17.53 -4.74 -8.43
C PHE A 215 18.47 -3.59 -8.80
N VAL A 216 19.19 -3.70 -9.91
CA VAL A 216 20.06 -2.63 -10.39
C VAL A 216 19.26 -1.36 -10.72
N LYS A 217 18.10 -1.49 -11.33
CA LYS A 217 17.19 -0.36 -11.62
C LYS A 217 16.65 0.32 -10.37
N SER A 218 16.60 -0.36 -9.22
CA SER A 218 16.09 0.22 -7.98
C SER A 218 17.04 1.25 -7.34
N TYR A 219 18.28 1.35 -7.78
CA TYR A 219 19.23 2.32 -7.22
C TYR A 219 20.07 3.06 -8.27
N LEU A 220 20.56 2.39 -9.31
CA LEU A 220 21.56 2.97 -10.21
C LEU A 220 21.08 4.23 -10.95
N PRO A 221 19.89 4.29 -11.55
CA PRO A 221 19.41 5.48 -12.25
C PRO A 221 19.22 6.70 -11.33
N ASN A 222 18.99 6.44 -10.05
CA ASN A 222 18.69 7.45 -9.05
C ASN A 222 19.93 7.89 -8.25
N SER A 223 21.07 7.19 -8.40
CA SER A 223 22.32 7.53 -7.72
C SER A 223 22.92 8.81 -8.27
N ARG A 224 23.34 9.71 -7.39
CA ARG A 224 23.92 11.02 -7.73
C ARG A 224 25.33 11.16 -7.20
N PRO A 225 26.29 11.58 -8.05
CA PRO A 225 27.64 11.86 -7.63
C PRO A 225 27.69 13.13 -6.74
N PRO A 226 28.75 13.33 -5.95
CA PRO A 226 29.93 12.45 -5.80
C PRO A 226 29.74 11.37 -4.73
N PHE A 227 28.74 11.43 -3.89
CA PHE A 227 28.61 10.60 -2.69
C PHE A 227 27.63 9.41 -2.85
N GLY A 228 27.03 9.24 -4.03
CA GLY A 228 26.07 8.17 -4.27
C GLY A 228 24.75 8.34 -3.54
N VAL A 229 24.37 9.57 -3.19
CA VAL A 229 23.04 9.86 -2.64
C VAL A 229 21.94 9.58 -3.67
N PHE A 230 20.76 9.26 -3.23
CA PHE A 230 19.64 8.92 -4.12
C PHE A 230 18.71 10.10 -4.33
N SER A 231 18.23 10.23 -5.56
CA SER A 231 17.08 11.08 -5.89
C SER A 231 15.79 10.25 -5.93
N GLU A 232 14.64 10.88 -5.81
CA GLU A 232 13.34 10.21 -5.87
C GLU A 232 13.13 9.46 -7.19
N SER A 233 13.36 10.12 -8.31
CA SER A 233 13.26 9.55 -9.65
C SER A 233 14.54 9.76 -10.45
N ALA A 234 14.66 9.07 -11.58
CA ALA A 234 15.81 9.21 -12.47
C ALA A 234 15.99 10.65 -13.00
N ASN A 235 14.90 11.41 -13.15
CA ASN A 235 14.92 12.81 -13.61
C ASN A 235 14.99 13.84 -12.47
N SER A 236 14.77 13.44 -11.23
CA SER A 236 14.78 14.34 -10.09
C SER A 236 16.20 14.75 -9.72
N ASN A 237 16.37 16.01 -9.33
CA ASN A 237 17.60 16.54 -8.73
C ASN A 237 17.54 16.64 -7.22
N ASN A 238 16.47 16.14 -6.59
CA ASN A 238 16.38 16.10 -5.15
C ASN A 238 17.32 15.00 -4.59
N PRO A 239 18.45 15.37 -3.91
CA PRO A 239 19.51 14.41 -3.63
C PRO A 239 19.34 13.67 -2.28
N TYR A 240 18.22 13.79 -1.60
CA TYR A 240 18.06 13.30 -0.23
C TYR A 240 16.95 12.26 -0.07
N PHE A 241 16.71 11.47 -1.10
CA PHE A 241 15.66 10.46 -1.07
C PHE A 241 16.23 9.06 -0.74
N ALA A 242 15.63 8.38 0.23
CA ALA A 242 16.07 7.07 0.71
C ALA A 242 15.45 5.88 -0.05
N THR A 243 14.62 6.11 -1.07
CA THR A 243 13.86 5.04 -1.74
C THR A 243 14.70 4.03 -2.51
N GLY A 244 15.93 4.38 -2.86
CA GLY A 244 16.86 3.44 -3.51
C GLY A 244 17.57 2.48 -2.55
N SER A 245 17.38 2.62 -1.25
CA SER A 245 18.10 1.85 -0.23
C SER A 245 17.34 0.62 0.29
N LYS A 246 16.25 0.23 -0.35
CA LYS A 246 15.38 -0.87 0.09
C LYS A 246 15.76 -2.23 -0.47
#